data_99d268c83a5643bad21a08f175659ea4
#
_entry.id   99d268c83a5643bad21a08f175659ea4
#
_cell.length_a   1.000
_cell.length_b   1.000
_cell.length_c   1.000
_cell.angle_alpha   90.00
_cell.angle_beta   90.00
_cell.angle_gamma   90.00
#
_symmetry.space_group_name_H-M   'P 1'
#
loop_
_entity.id
_entity.type
_entity.pdbx_description
1 polymer ?
#
loop_
_entity_poly.entity_id
_entity_poly.type
_entity_poly.pdbx_seq_one_letter_code
_entity_poly.pdbx_strand_id
1 'polypeptide(L)'
;MGIFKAPNFTTRAEKISSFTVSTAEYGSCVMELLGTTRISGNVLYYDDFTAHEHRETHRSGKGGGGKTTTITYTYTAAIILGLCEGPVAGIGKVWIDKDLYTYPHENIGLTLFSGTPDQEPWGYVTAKHPEKALPYACLAYMAGVADLGSSASLPNYNFEVKGQLLDTGDGVDVNPADYILYILNKVGMSDAGIVGIDNYRAYCKAANLLISTPSDATEARAARDIINEIASLTNAYIFWSNDTFKIVPREDRAIGDWKPNNKVMYDLTPDDFLAQSDGSCVSYSRKDSSELYNRFSVEFLNRENAYAKESVSYEDTADIAVNGVKQANTISANYIYTKTRAVILAEAAARRNKYERNKYTFKLGWAFCRLEVGDMVTLTDTNMGLDRVLVMIDSLTESATGELTFTAIGRPPMEVGETEFDVHENERPYINFNFEPGFIAPPVIFQPDPSLIYSDNELWIAAKGQSKYWGGCNIWVSNNDNGYRLLGQVTSSAQYGELASDIAKDATELEVSINGQLISGSADDAENGDTLLWCDE
;
A
#
# COMPACT_ATOMS: atom_id res chain seq x y z
N MET A 1 -28.32 67.71 13.60
CA MET A 1 -27.74 66.40 13.90
C MET A 1 -27.11 65.86 12.63
N GLY A 2 -25.78 65.90 12.54
CA GLY A 2 -25.09 65.32 11.37
C GLY A 2 -25.04 63.81 11.49
N ILE A 3 -25.62 63.14 10.52
CA ILE A 3 -25.56 61.68 10.42
C ILE A 3 -24.14 61.35 9.97
N PHE A 4 -23.30 60.89 10.87
CA PHE A 4 -21.97 60.35 10.51
C PHE A 4 -22.18 59.04 9.78
N LYS A 5 -21.93 59.06 8.46
CA LYS A 5 -21.93 57.84 7.64
C LYS A 5 -20.65 57.07 7.97
N ALA A 6 -20.79 55.84 8.45
CA ALA A 6 -19.63 55.01 8.73
C ALA A 6 -18.78 54.84 7.47
N PRO A 7 -17.44 54.91 7.56
CA PRO A 7 -16.59 54.78 6.39
C PRO A 7 -16.66 53.36 5.79
N ASN A 8 -16.53 53.31 4.48
CA ASN A 8 -16.37 52.03 3.77
C ASN A 8 -14.91 51.57 3.88
N PHE A 9 -14.72 50.31 4.21
CA PHE A 9 -13.39 49.67 4.26
C PHE A 9 -13.27 48.63 3.16
N THR A 10 -12.12 48.58 2.48
CA THR A 10 -11.79 47.53 1.52
C THR A 10 -10.49 46.89 1.96
N THR A 11 -10.59 45.58 2.27
CA THR A 11 -9.42 44.74 2.53
C THR A 11 -9.15 43.92 1.28
N ARG A 12 -7.91 43.94 0.79
CA ARG A 12 -7.51 43.22 -0.41
C ARG A 12 -6.36 42.30 -0.07
N ALA A 13 -6.49 40.99 -0.40
CA ALA A 13 -5.39 40.06 -0.35
C ALA A 13 -4.36 40.40 -1.42
N GLU A 14 -3.09 40.12 -1.15
CA GLU A 14 -2.03 40.28 -2.14
C GLU A 14 -2.24 39.33 -3.31
N LYS A 15 -2.17 39.83 -4.53
CA LYS A 15 -2.32 39.05 -5.75
C LYS A 15 -0.98 38.41 -6.10
N ILE A 16 -0.94 37.06 -6.14
CA ILE A 16 0.21 36.31 -6.62
C ILE A 16 0.30 36.49 -8.14
N SER A 17 1.46 36.87 -8.63
CA SER A 17 1.70 37.19 -10.05
C SER A 17 2.31 36.06 -10.86
N SER A 18 2.89 35.07 -10.19
CA SER A 18 3.53 33.92 -10.83
C SER A 18 3.43 32.70 -9.92
N PHE A 19 3.49 31.53 -10.53
CA PHE A 19 3.53 30.27 -9.82
C PHE A 19 4.75 29.47 -10.31
N THR A 20 5.42 28.81 -9.40
CA THR A 20 6.59 28.01 -9.70
C THR A 20 6.25 26.55 -9.43
N VAL A 21 6.59 25.69 -10.39
CA VAL A 21 6.40 24.24 -10.28
C VAL A 21 7.69 23.55 -10.70
N SER A 22 8.01 22.43 -10.06
CA SER A 22 9.10 21.56 -10.52
C SER A 22 8.60 20.76 -11.72
N THR A 23 9.25 20.93 -12.86
CA THR A 23 8.96 20.16 -14.07
C THR A 23 9.81 18.88 -14.13
N ALA A 24 9.37 17.91 -14.91
CA ALA A 24 10.16 16.73 -15.23
C ALA A 24 11.49 17.12 -15.89
N GLU A 25 12.57 16.49 -15.45
CA GLU A 25 13.90 16.71 -16.01
C GLU A 25 14.13 15.82 -17.23
N TYR A 26 14.90 16.34 -18.21
CA TYR A 26 15.32 15.54 -19.37
C TYR A 26 16.21 14.38 -18.93
N GLY A 27 15.88 13.17 -19.41
CA GLY A 27 16.59 11.94 -19.04
C GLY A 27 15.98 11.17 -17.85
N SER A 28 14.91 11.69 -17.25
CA SER A 28 14.15 10.91 -16.25
C SER A 28 13.52 9.68 -16.89
N CYS A 29 13.61 8.53 -16.18
CA CYS A 29 13.00 7.30 -16.66
C CYS A 29 11.48 7.39 -16.66
N VAL A 30 10.85 6.99 -17.75
CA VAL A 30 9.40 6.80 -17.82
C VAL A 30 9.09 5.40 -17.31
N MET A 31 8.23 5.30 -16.33
CA MET A 31 7.81 4.03 -15.76
C MET A 31 7.04 3.22 -16.80
N GLU A 32 7.32 1.93 -16.87
CA GLU A 32 6.52 0.95 -17.58
C GLU A 32 5.63 0.20 -16.60
N LEU A 33 4.33 0.19 -16.85
CA LEU A 33 3.35 -0.24 -15.87
C LEU A 33 2.56 -1.46 -16.37
N LEU A 34 2.76 -2.58 -15.71
CA LEU A 34 2.00 -3.82 -15.86
C LEU A 34 1.10 -3.99 -14.63
N GLY A 35 -0.20 -4.22 -14.85
CA GLY A 35 -1.19 -4.28 -13.78
C GLY A 35 -1.67 -2.89 -13.34
N THR A 36 -2.08 -2.75 -12.08
CA THR A 36 -2.67 -1.52 -11.54
C THR A 36 -1.91 -1.05 -10.32
N THR A 37 -1.39 0.18 -10.36
CA THR A 37 -0.70 0.79 -9.21
C THR A 37 -0.97 2.29 -9.09
N ARG A 38 -0.64 2.85 -7.94
CA ARG A 38 -0.72 4.30 -7.68
C ARG A 38 0.61 4.95 -7.99
N ILE A 39 0.58 5.94 -8.88
CA ILE A 39 1.75 6.75 -9.24
C ILE A 39 1.45 8.24 -9.14
N SER A 40 2.48 9.05 -8.94
CA SER A 40 2.38 10.51 -9.02
C SER A 40 2.57 10.96 -10.47
N GLY A 41 1.88 12.05 -10.85
CA GLY A 41 2.08 12.67 -12.15
C GLY A 41 3.33 13.55 -12.17
N ASN A 42 4.12 13.46 -13.25
CA ASN A 42 5.24 14.38 -13.53
C ASN A 42 4.78 15.54 -14.37
N VAL A 43 5.09 16.77 -13.98
CA VAL A 43 4.69 17.97 -14.74
C VAL A 43 5.52 18.09 -16.01
N LEU A 44 4.87 17.89 -17.16
CA LEU A 44 5.48 18.03 -18.49
C LEU A 44 5.28 19.43 -19.08
N TYR A 45 4.15 20.05 -18.75
CA TYR A 45 3.76 21.35 -19.27
C TYR A 45 2.93 22.11 -18.24
N TYR A 46 3.12 23.40 -18.16
CA TYR A 46 2.24 24.34 -17.47
C TYR A 46 2.25 25.70 -18.18
N ASP A 47 1.08 26.36 -18.23
CA ASP A 47 0.94 27.70 -18.82
C ASP A 47 -0.40 28.32 -18.36
N ASP A 48 -0.70 29.52 -18.91
CA ASP A 48 -1.99 30.22 -18.72
C ASP A 48 -2.39 30.42 -17.25
N PHE A 49 -1.40 30.77 -16.39
CA PHE A 49 -1.67 31.09 -14.99
C PHE A 49 -2.64 32.27 -14.89
N THR A 50 -3.82 32.05 -14.34
CA THR A 50 -4.90 33.05 -14.28
C THR A 50 -5.37 33.23 -12.84
N ALA A 51 -5.49 34.50 -12.43
CA ALA A 51 -6.04 34.89 -11.13
C ALA A 51 -7.50 35.28 -11.26
N HIS A 52 -8.36 34.67 -10.45
CA HIS A 52 -9.79 34.94 -10.37
C HIS A 52 -10.08 35.75 -9.11
N GLU A 53 -10.62 36.98 -9.28
CA GLU A 53 -10.93 37.89 -8.17
C GLU A 53 -12.32 37.56 -7.59
N HIS A 54 -12.39 37.37 -6.30
CA HIS A 54 -13.64 37.18 -5.53
C HIS A 54 -13.87 38.40 -4.65
N ARG A 55 -15.09 38.93 -4.69
CA ARG A 55 -15.48 40.11 -3.89
C ARG A 55 -16.66 39.77 -2.99
N GLU A 56 -16.42 39.78 -1.71
CA GLU A 56 -17.47 39.65 -0.71
C GLU A 56 -17.74 41.00 -0.05
N THR A 57 -19.00 41.37 0.03
CA THR A 57 -19.40 42.63 0.62
C THR A 57 -20.40 42.42 1.73
N HIS A 58 -20.01 42.80 2.93
CA HIS A 58 -20.82 42.77 4.12
C HIS A 58 -21.24 44.19 4.49
N ARG A 59 -22.56 44.36 4.79
CA ARG A 59 -23.09 45.62 5.34
C ARG A 59 -23.28 45.46 6.82
N SER A 60 -22.71 46.33 7.62
CA SER A 60 -22.88 46.33 9.08
C SER A 60 -24.10 47.22 9.45
N GLY A 61 -25.18 46.54 9.91
CA GLY A 61 -26.32 47.18 10.59
C GLY A 61 -27.47 47.71 9.74
N LYS A 62 -28.67 47.69 10.31
CA LYS A 62 -29.93 48.32 9.84
C LYS A 62 -29.88 49.79 10.17
N GLY A 63 -29.48 50.66 9.24
CA GLY A 63 -29.54 52.11 9.42
C GLY A 63 -28.19 52.84 9.37
N GLY A 64 -27.46 52.81 8.24
CA GLY A 64 -26.34 53.71 7.98
C GLY A 64 -24.95 53.17 8.31
N GLY A 65 -24.80 51.87 8.51
CA GLY A 65 -23.52 51.22 8.72
C GLY A 65 -22.62 51.20 7.48
N GLY A 66 -21.33 51.24 7.70
CA GLY A 66 -20.30 51.16 6.64
C GLY A 66 -20.33 49.83 5.89
N LYS A 67 -19.82 49.84 4.67
CA LYS A 67 -19.69 48.68 3.81
C LYS A 67 -18.25 48.15 3.91
N THR A 68 -18.07 46.87 4.32
CA THR A 68 -16.78 46.23 4.26
C THR A 68 -16.71 45.32 3.04
N THR A 69 -15.74 45.55 2.16
CA THR A 69 -15.50 44.69 0.99
C THR A 69 -14.18 43.96 1.19
N THR A 70 -14.26 42.61 1.15
CA THR A 70 -13.10 41.73 1.17
C THR A 70 -12.85 41.24 -0.25
N ILE A 71 -11.63 41.38 -0.74
CA ILE A 71 -11.20 40.89 -2.05
C ILE A 71 -10.17 39.79 -1.83
N THR A 72 -10.50 38.60 -2.34
CA THR A 72 -9.63 37.43 -2.33
C THR A 72 -9.39 36.93 -3.75
N TYR A 73 -8.39 36.08 -3.93
CA TYR A 73 -8.06 35.50 -5.23
C TYR A 73 -7.99 33.99 -5.13
N THR A 74 -8.48 33.30 -6.18
CA THR A 74 -8.14 31.92 -6.51
C THR A 74 -7.41 31.89 -7.84
N TYR A 75 -6.70 30.79 -8.11
CA TYR A 75 -5.82 30.71 -9.26
C TYR A 75 -6.07 29.43 -10.04
N THR A 76 -5.88 29.47 -11.34
CA THR A 76 -5.92 28.29 -12.23
C THR A 76 -4.71 28.31 -13.15
N ALA A 77 -4.29 27.11 -13.62
CA ALA A 77 -3.26 26.97 -14.65
C ALA A 77 -3.57 25.76 -15.55
N ALA A 78 -3.20 25.87 -16.82
CA ALA A 78 -3.22 24.74 -17.74
C ALA A 78 -2.01 23.84 -17.46
N ILE A 79 -2.22 22.53 -17.27
CA ILE A 79 -1.16 21.59 -16.93
C ILE A 79 -1.25 20.30 -17.75
N ILE A 80 -0.10 19.65 -17.97
CA ILE A 80 0.02 18.26 -18.44
C ILE A 80 0.87 17.50 -17.43
N LEU A 81 0.31 16.42 -16.92
CA LEU A 81 0.94 15.51 -15.97
C LEU A 81 1.24 14.19 -16.67
N GLY A 82 2.49 13.90 -16.98
CA GLY A 82 2.95 12.63 -17.52
C GLY A 82 2.84 11.52 -16.49
N LEU A 83 2.44 10.33 -16.90
CA LEU A 83 2.19 9.19 -16.02
C LEU A 83 3.21 8.07 -16.26
N CYS A 84 3.05 7.32 -17.35
CA CYS A 84 3.84 6.14 -17.65
C CYS A 84 3.85 5.85 -19.15
N GLU A 85 4.64 4.87 -19.59
CA GLU A 85 4.59 4.39 -20.99
C GLU A 85 3.19 3.82 -21.30
N GLY A 86 2.63 4.23 -22.42
CA GLY A 86 1.32 3.80 -22.90
C GLY A 86 1.40 2.72 -23.98
N PRO A 87 0.26 2.24 -24.43
CA PRO A 87 -1.09 2.62 -24.02
C PRO A 87 -1.52 2.01 -22.69
N VAL A 88 -2.21 2.81 -21.87
CA VAL A 88 -2.80 2.35 -20.60
C VAL A 88 -4.28 2.00 -20.76
N ALA A 89 -4.78 1.05 -19.99
CA ALA A 89 -6.19 0.65 -20.00
C ALA A 89 -7.12 1.71 -19.38
N GLY A 90 -6.59 2.57 -18.49
CA GLY A 90 -7.37 3.65 -17.93
C GLY A 90 -6.86 4.13 -16.56
N ILE A 91 -7.66 5.01 -15.94
CA ILE A 91 -7.47 5.50 -14.59
C ILE A 91 -8.64 5.03 -13.71
N GLY A 92 -8.35 4.66 -12.49
CA GLY A 92 -9.35 4.33 -11.47
C GLY A 92 -9.56 5.49 -10.50
N LYS A 93 -8.90 5.43 -9.36
CA LYS A 93 -8.95 6.47 -8.32
C LYS A 93 -7.94 7.58 -8.61
N VAL A 94 -8.28 8.81 -8.23
CA VAL A 94 -7.40 9.97 -8.30
C VAL A 94 -7.39 10.64 -6.93
N TRP A 95 -6.21 10.90 -6.41
CA TRP A 95 -6.01 11.66 -5.18
C TRP A 95 -5.49 13.04 -5.55
N ILE A 96 -6.19 14.07 -5.11
CA ILE A 96 -5.79 15.47 -5.22
C ILE A 96 -5.56 15.94 -3.80
N ASP A 97 -4.30 16.09 -3.40
CA ASP A 97 -3.89 16.25 -2.01
C ASP A 97 -4.43 15.12 -1.11
N LYS A 98 -5.47 15.37 -0.33
CA LYS A 98 -6.13 14.41 0.56
C LYS A 98 -7.47 13.92 0.04
N ASP A 99 -7.99 14.53 -1.03
CA ASP A 99 -9.30 14.25 -1.56
C ASP A 99 -9.24 13.10 -2.58
N LEU A 100 -10.19 12.19 -2.48
CA LEU A 100 -10.28 11.00 -3.33
C LEU A 100 -11.44 11.16 -4.33
N TYR A 101 -11.14 10.94 -5.60
CA TYR A 101 -12.09 10.98 -6.71
C TYR A 101 -12.09 9.66 -7.49
N THR A 102 -13.22 9.32 -8.07
CA THR A 102 -13.35 8.16 -8.96
C THR A 102 -13.45 8.63 -10.41
N TYR A 103 -12.41 8.37 -11.19
CA TYR A 103 -12.36 8.75 -12.59
C TYR A 103 -12.98 7.64 -13.49
N PRO A 104 -13.72 7.98 -14.56
CA PRO A 104 -14.12 9.32 -15.02
C PRO A 104 -15.45 9.83 -14.45
N HIS A 105 -16.04 9.16 -13.46
CA HIS A 105 -17.37 9.46 -12.93
C HIS A 105 -17.44 10.82 -12.24
N GLU A 106 -16.34 11.25 -11.63
CA GLU A 106 -16.21 12.55 -10.98
C GLU A 106 -15.33 13.47 -11.82
N ASN A 107 -15.79 14.71 -12.00
CA ASN A 107 -15.05 15.69 -12.78
C ASN A 107 -13.92 16.31 -11.96
N ILE A 108 -12.70 15.98 -12.32
CA ILE A 108 -11.47 16.50 -11.71
C ILE A 108 -10.79 17.62 -12.53
N GLY A 109 -11.43 18.06 -13.61
CA GLY A 109 -10.85 19.06 -14.53
C GLY A 109 -9.71 18.56 -15.43
N LEU A 110 -9.37 17.27 -15.35
CA LEU A 110 -8.33 16.63 -16.14
C LEU A 110 -8.91 15.54 -17.04
N THR A 111 -8.32 15.39 -18.23
CA THR A 111 -8.68 14.38 -19.23
C THR A 111 -7.49 13.44 -19.46
N LEU A 112 -7.76 12.13 -19.55
CA LEU A 112 -6.76 11.12 -19.84
C LEU A 112 -6.43 11.07 -21.35
N PHE A 113 -5.15 11.06 -21.64
CA PHE A 113 -4.56 10.67 -22.92
C PHE A 113 -3.81 9.36 -22.67
N SER A 114 -4.25 8.29 -23.31
CA SER A 114 -3.85 6.93 -22.94
C SER A 114 -2.44 6.53 -23.38
N GLY A 115 -1.77 7.32 -24.21
CA GLY A 115 -0.42 7.02 -24.69
C GLY A 115 -0.41 6.10 -25.92
N THR A 116 -1.36 6.22 -26.84
CA THR A 116 -1.30 5.49 -28.12
C THR A 116 -0.22 6.06 -29.04
N PRO A 117 0.35 5.26 -29.96
CA PRO A 117 1.38 5.75 -30.89
C PRO A 117 0.90 6.88 -31.81
N ASP A 118 -0.39 6.93 -32.10
CA ASP A 118 -1.07 7.92 -32.96
C ASP A 118 -1.79 9.01 -32.17
N GLN A 119 -1.42 9.18 -30.90
CA GLN A 119 -2.05 10.15 -29.98
C GLN A 119 -1.91 11.58 -30.48
N GLU A 120 -3.03 12.30 -30.51
CA GLU A 120 -3.06 13.71 -30.86
C GLU A 120 -2.67 14.62 -29.67
N PRO A 121 -2.10 15.81 -29.94
CA PRO A 121 -1.82 16.78 -28.88
C PRO A 121 -3.10 17.23 -28.17
N TRP A 122 -2.98 17.66 -26.91
CA TRP A 122 -4.10 18.24 -26.19
C TRP A 122 -4.67 19.46 -26.91
N GLY A 123 -5.93 19.40 -27.34
CA GLY A 123 -6.57 20.42 -28.18
C GLY A 123 -6.54 21.83 -27.62
N TYR A 124 -6.48 21.98 -26.30
CA TYR A 124 -6.30 23.29 -25.65
C TYR A 124 -4.96 23.93 -26.02
N VAL A 125 -3.87 23.17 -25.93
CA VAL A 125 -2.53 23.66 -26.28
C VAL A 125 -2.44 23.92 -27.77
N THR A 126 -2.98 23.03 -28.59
CA THR A 126 -3.04 23.23 -30.06
C THR A 126 -3.74 24.55 -30.44
N ALA A 127 -4.81 24.89 -29.72
CA ALA A 127 -5.58 26.11 -30.00
C ALA A 127 -4.93 27.40 -29.49
N LYS A 128 -4.26 27.36 -28.32
CA LYS A 128 -3.71 28.56 -27.67
C LYS A 128 -2.20 28.73 -27.87
N HIS A 129 -1.46 27.64 -27.93
CA HIS A 129 -0.01 27.59 -27.98
C HIS A 129 0.47 26.56 -29.00
N PRO A 130 0.12 26.70 -30.29
CA PRO A 130 0.39 25.68 -31.31
C PRO A 130 1.89 25.32 -31.44
N GLU A 131 2.76 26.26 -31.11
CA GLU A 131 4.22 26.08 -31.10
C GLU A 131 4.73 25.16 -29.97
N LYS A 132 3.90 24.93 -28.95
CA LYS A 132 4.19 24.05 -27.80
C LYS A 132 3.37 22.74 -27.83
N ALA A 133 2.52 22.56 -28.84
CA ALA A 133 1.64 21.43 -28.94
C ALA A 133 2.41 20.15 -29.33
N LEU A 134 2.68 19.28 -28.34
CA LEU A 134 3.33 17.99 -28.52
C LEU A 134 2.32 16.87 -28.27
N PRO A 135 2.30 15.80 -29.11
CA PRO A 135 1.38 14.69 -28.92
C PRO A 135 1.77 13.78 -27.75
N TYR A 136 3.03 13.77 -27.33
CA TYR A 136 3.58 12.84 -26.35
C TYR A 136 3.19 11.39 -26.68
N ALA A 137 3.36 10.99 -27.95
CA ALA A 137 3.05 9.65 -28.44
C ALA A 137 3.74 8.58 -27.58
N CYS A 138 3.06 7.47 -27.33
CA CYS A 138 3.50 6.38 -26.44
C CYS A 138 3.68 6.78 -24.96
N LEU A 139 3.25 7.97 -24.55
CA LEU A 139 3.24 8.41 -23.15
C LEU A 139 1.81 8.68 -22.69
N ALA A 140 1.37 7.98 -21.64
CA ALA A 140 0.10 8.28 -21.01
C ALA A 140 0.23 9.54 -20.14
N TYR A 141 -0.73 10.46 -20.24
CA TYR A 141 -0.73 11.68 -19.46
C TYR A 141 -2.16 12.17 -19.13
N MET A 142 -2.27 13.00 -18.11
CA MET A 142 -3.49 13.74 -17.78
C MET A 142 -3.29 15.20 -18.13
N ALA A 143 -4.27 15.82 -18.79
CA ALA A 143 -4.21 17.23 -19.17
C ALA A 143 -5.50 17.96 -18.82
N GLY A 144 -5.37 19.22 -18.39
CA GLY A 144 -6.52 20.07 -18.07
C GLY A 144 -6.14 21.38 -17.41
N VAL A 145 -7.18 22.11 -17.00
CA VAL A 145 -7.00 23.37 -16.24
C VAL A 145 -7.19 23.06 -14.76
N ALA A 146 -6.08 23.06 -14.04
CA ALA A 146 -6.07 22.76 -12.62
C ALA A 146 -6.48 23.97 -11.78
N ASP A 147 -7.26 23.73 -10.73
CA ASP A 147 -7.50 24.69 -9.66
C ASP A 147 -6.32 24.68 -8.69
N LEU A 148 -5.69 25.83 -8.49
CA LEU A 148 -4.55 26.01 -7.60
C LEU A 148 -4.95 26.59 -6.24
N GLY A 149 -6.26 26.77 -6.02
CA GLY A 149 -6.79 27.37 -4.81
C GLY A 149 -6.29 28.82 -4.58
N SER A 150 -6.25 29.24 -3.33
CA SER A 150 -5.81 30.59 -2.93
C SER A 150 -4.29 30.71 -2.76
N SER A 151 -3.57 29.62 -2.61
CA SER A 151 -2.10 29.59 -2.42
C SER A 151 -1.32 29.61 -3.72
N ALA A 152 -1.96 29.46 -4.88
CA ALA A 152 -1.32 29.35 -6.19
C ALA A 152 -0.23 28.24 -6.23
N SER A 153 -0.47 27.15 -5.56
CA SER A 153 0.42 25.96 -5.58
C SER A 153 -0.28 24.79 -6.27
N LEU A 154 0.48 24.03 -7.04
CA LEU A 154 -0.05 22.83 -7.68
C LEU A 154 -0.40 21.80 -6.61
N PRO A 155 -1.65 21.31 -6.56
CA PRO A 155 -2.01 20.19 -5.69
C PRO A 155 -1.19 18.94 -5.99
N ASN A 156 -1.03 18.07 -5.01
CA ASN A 156 -0.33 16.79 -5.21
C ASN A 156 -1.29 15.79 -5.87
N TYR A 157 -1.06 15.52 -7.16
CA TYR A 157 -1.85 14.57 -7.94
C TYR A 157 -1.23 13.18 -7.90
N ASN A 158 -2.02 12.19 -7.47
CA ASN A 158 -1.69 10.79 -7.59
C ASN A 158 -2.81 10.05 -8.32
N PHE A 159 -2.45 9.09 -9.15
CA PHE A 159 -3.37 8.39 -10.02
C PHE A 159 -3.25 6.88 -9.84
N GLU A 160 -4.36 6.18 -9.66
CA GLU A 160 -4.44 4.73 -9.79
C GLU A 160 -4.50 4.41 -11.29
N VAL A 161 -3.34 4.11 -11.86
CA VAL A 161 -3.23 3.83 -13.28
C VAL A 161 -3.39 2.33 -13.53
N LYS A 162 -4.33 1.98 -14.41
CA LYS A 162 -4.47 0.64 -14.98
C LYS A 162 -3.61 0.58 -16.21
N GLY A 163 -2.39 0.04 -16.06
CA GLY A 163 -1.42 -0.11 -17.14
C GLY A 163 -1.81 -1.21 -18.11
N GLN A 164 -0.83 -1.96 -18.60
CA GLN A 164 -1.09 -3.15 -19.40
C GLN A 164 -1.59 -4.27 -18.49
N LEU A 165 -2.81 -4.77 -18.73
CA LEU A 165 -3.47 -5.73 -17.83
C LEU A 165 -3.25 -7.18 -18.21
N LEU A 166 -2.64 -7.49 -19.34
CA LEU A 166 -2.38 -8.82 -19.89
C LEU A 166 -3.54 -9.84 -19.64
N ASP A 167 -3.85 -10.67 -20.61
CA ASP A 167 -5.09 -11.49 -20.60
C ASP A 167 -5.18 -12.57 -19.51
N THR A 168 -4.06 -12.93 -18.87
CA THR A 168 -4.00 -14.01 -17.88
C THR A 168 -4.09 -13.56 -16.43
N GLY A 169 -4.22 -12.25 -16.20
CA GLY A 169 -4.46 -11.66 -14.88
C GLY A 169 -5.90 -11.75 -14.41
N ASP A 170 -6.21 -11.00 -13.36
CA ASP A 170 -7.58 -10.85 -12.83
C ASP A 170 -8.29 -9.57 -13.31
N GLY A 171 -7.73 -8.89 -14.30
CA GLY A 171 -8.20 -7.59 -14.79
C GLY A 171 -7.72 -6.39 -13.97
N VAL A 172 -6.94 -6.63 -12.93
CA VAL A 172 -6.33 -5.60 -12.06
C VAL A 172 -4.84 -5.84 -11.93
N ASP A 173 -4.44 -7.06 -11.60
CA ASP A 173 -3.06 -7.52 -11.47
C ASP A 173 -2.73 -8.54 -12.56
N VAL A 174 -1.47 -8.68 -12.92
CA VAL A 174 -0.99 -9.56 -13.98
C VAL A 174 -0.36 -10.82 -13.41
N ASN A 175 -0.34 -11.89 -14.23
CA ASN A 175 0.35 -13.11 -13.85
C ASN A 175 1.88 -12.90 -13.91
N PRO A 176 2.65 -13.31 -12.88
CA PRO A 176 4.11 -13.20 -12.87
C PRO A 176 4.80 -13.81 -14.10
N ALA A 177 4.25 -14.90 -14.64
CA ALA A 177 4.77 -15.52 -15.86
C ALA A 177 4.72 -14.57 -17.06
N ASP A 178 3.60 -13.86 -17.21
CA ASP A 178 3.42 -12.92 -18.34
C ASP A 178 4.23 -11.64 -18.13
N TYR A 179 4.39 -11.23 -16.86
CA TYR A 179 5.30 -10.13 -16.52
C TYR A 179 6.74 -10.46 -16.91
N ILE A 180 7.22 -11.68 -16.58
CA ILE A 180 8.56 -12.14 -16.94
C ILE A 180 8.71 -12.26 -18.47
N LEU A 181 7.72 -12.84 -19.16
CA LEU A 181 7.70 -12.91 -20.64
C LEU A 181 7.80 -11.53 -21.27
N TYR A 182 7.03 -10.58 -20.79
CA TYR A 182 7.07 -9.22 -21.29
C TYR A 182 8.47 -8.62 -21.19
N ILE A 183 9.16 -8.78 -20.05
CA ILE A 183 10.53 -8.30 -19.89
C ILE A 183 11.49 -9.03 -20.82
N LEU A 184 11.40 -10.37 -20.91
CA LEU A 184 12.28 -11.18 -21.77
C LEU A 184 12.11 -10.80 -23.25
N ASN A 185 10.89 -10.58 -23.73
CA ASN A 185 10.62 -10.11 -25.08
C ASN A 185 11.20 -8.72 -25.36
N LYS A 186 11.13 -7.81 -24.39
CA LYS A 186 11.75 -6.47 -24.51
C LYS A 186 13.28 -6.51 -24.65
N VAL A 187 13.94 -7.46 -24.00
CA VAL A 187 15.40 -7.65 -24.14
C VAL A 187 15.75 -8.51 -25.38
N GLY A 188 14.76 -8.87 -26.22
CA GLY A 188 14.97 -9.56 -27.51
C GLY A 188 15.03 -11.08 -27.41
N MET A 189 14.60 -11.68 -26.29
CA MET A 189 14.52 -13.12 -26.16
C MET A 189 13.21 -13.64 -26.79
N SER A 190 13.32 -14.67 -27.64
CA SER A 190 12.15 -15.31 -28.23
C SER A 190 11.52 -16.35 -27.29
N ASP A 191 10.22 -16.57 -27.40
CA ASP A 191 9.47 -17.56 -26.60
C ASP A 191 10.03 -19.00 -26.74
N ALA A 192 10.62 -19.32 -27.90
CA ALA A 192 11.27 -20.62 -28.14
C ALA A 192 12.46 -20.92 -27.22
N GLY A 193 13.07 -19.88 -26.67
CA GLY A 193 14.16 -19.98 -25.68
C GLY A 193 13.70 -20.07 -24.23
N ILE A 194 12.38 -20.18 -23.96
CA ILE A 194 11.83 -20.17 -22.60
C ILE A 194 11.08 -21.47 -22.32
N VAL A 195 11.47 -22.15 -21.26
CA VAL A 195 10.89 -23.46 -20.87
C VAL A 195 10.30 -23.39 -19.46
N GLY A 196 9.13 -24.03 -19.28
CA GLY A 196 8.44 -24.11 -17.99
C GLY A 196 7.48 -22.96 -17.67
N ILE A 197 7.38 -21.97 -18.55
CA ILE A 197 6.58 -20.75 -18.33
C ILE A 197 5.08 -21.05 -18.16
N ASP A 198 4.52 -22.00 -18.91
CA ASP A 198 3.09 -22.35 -18.82
C ASP A 198 2.77 -23.06 -17.50
N ASN A 199 3.67 -23.94 -17.04
CA ASN A 199 3.54 -24.56 -15.72
C ASN A 199 3.63 -23.53 -14.60
N TYR A 200 4.55 -22.59 -14.72
CA TYR A 200 4.71 -21.50 -13.75
C TYR A 200 3.49 -20.54 -13.77
N ARG A 201 2.93 -20.25 -14.96
CA ARG A 201 1.69 -19.48 -15.11
C ARG A 201 0.52 -20.14 -14.40
N ALA A 202 0.36 -21.46 -14.60
CA ALA A 202 -0.67 -22.25 -13.95
C ALA A 202 -0.49 -22.28 -12.42
N TYR A 203 0.74 -22.44 -11.94
CA TYR A 203 1.09 -22.35 -10.52
C TYR A 203 0.71 -21.00 -9.91
N CYS A 204 1.18 -19.89 -10.49
CA CYS A 204 0.90 -18.55 -9.98
C CYS A 204 -0.60 -18.24 -9.93
N LYS A 205 -1.36 -18.71 -10.95
CA LYS A 205 -2.82 -18.58 -10.98
C LYS A 205 -3.48 -19.40 -9.86
N ALA A 206 -3.10 -20.66 -9.69
CA ALA A 206 -3.66 -21.53 -8.67
C ALA A 206 -3.34 -21.02 -7.25
N ALA A 207 -2.12 -20.52 -7.04
CA ALA A 207 -1.67 -19.98 -5.76
C ALA A 207 -2.13 -18.52 -5.52
N ASN A 208 -2.90 -17.92 -6.43
CA ASN A 208 -3.33 -16.51 -6.39
C ASN A 208 -2.15 -15.52 -6.20
N LEU A 209 -1.03 -15.78 -6.87
CA LEU A 209 0.19 -14.95 -6.81
C LEU A 209 0.24 -13.99 -8.00
N LEU A 210 -0.75 -13.09 -8.12
CA LEU A 210 -0.76 -12.04 -9.12
C LEU A 210 -0.05 -10.78 -8.61
N ILE A 211 0.59 -10.04 -9.50
CA ILE A 211 1.46 -8.91 -9.19
C ILE A 211 1.14 -7.69 -10.05
N SER A 212 1.57 -6.52 -9.60
CA SER A 212 1.62 -5.29 -10.42
C SER A 212 2.96 -4.59 -10.23
N THR A 213 3.33 -3.72 -11.18
CA THR A 213 4.57 -2.94 -11.10
C THR A 213 4.62 -2.12 -9.81
N PRO A 214 5.76 -2.11 -9.08
CA PRO A 214 5.91 -1.30 -7.88
C PRO A 214 5.72 0.19 -8.14
N SER A 215 5.07 0.89 -7.21
CA SER A 215 4.80 2.33 -7.33
C SER A 215 6.06 3.21 -7.32
N ASP A 216 7.18 2.67 -6.86
CA ASP A 216 8.50 3.30 -6.75
C ASP A 216 9.47 2.88 -7.87
N ALA A 217 9.00 2.19 -8.92
CA ALA A 217 9.81 1.76 -10.06
C ALA A 217 10.20 2.93 -10.98
N THR A 218 10.78 4.00 -10.42
CA THR A 218 11.16 5.22 -11.14
C THR A 218 12.59 5.19 -11.68
N GLU A 219 13.37 4.20 -11.32
CA GLU A 219 14.76 4.03 -11.76
C GLU A 219 14.91 2.87 -12.74
N ALA A 220 15.87 2.99 -13.67
CA ALA A 220 16.22 1.91 -14.58
C ALA A 220 16.88 0.75 -13.80
N ARG A 221 16.34 -0.44 -13.95
CA ARG A 221 16.84 -1.67 -13.32
C ARG A 221 17.19 -2.72 -14.36
N ALA A 222 18.20 -3.56 -14.08
CA ALA A 222 18.50 -4.66 -14.96
C ALA A 222 17.34 -5.68 -15.01
N ALA A 223 16.98 -6.14 -16.19
CA ALA A 223 15.91 -7.13 -16.39
C ALA A 223 16.10 -8.37 -15.52
N ARG A 224 17.36 -8.84 -15.40
CA ARG A 224 17.73 -9.97 -14.54
C ARG A 224 17.33 -9.76 -13.09
N ASP A 225 17.53 -8.55 -12.56
CA ASP A 225 17.26 -8.27 -11.14
C ASP A 225 15.76 -8.24 -10.85
N ILE A 226 14.98 -7.68 -11.79
CA ILE A 226 13.51 -7.69 -11.71
C ILE A 226 12.98 -9.13 -11.77
N ILE A 227 13.47 -9.93 -12.71
CA ILE A 227 13.04 -11.33 -12.88
C ILE A 227 13.41 -12.17 -11.65
N ASN A 228 14.63 -11.99 -11.10
CA ASN A 228 15.05 -12.67 -9.87
C ASN A 228 14.19 -12.31 -8.67
N GLU A 229 13.83 -11.04 -8.53
CA GLU A 229 12.96 -10.56 -7.45
C GLU A 229 11.56 -11.20 -7.55
N ILE A 230 10.96 -11.17 -8.74
CA ILE A 230 9.66 -11.80 -8.99
C ILE A 230 9.70 -13.31 -8.71
N ALA A 231 10.71 -14.02 -9.22
CA ALA A 231 10.85 -15.46 -9.02
C ALA A 231 11.06 -15.81 -7.54
N SER A 232 11.88 -15.03 -6.83
CA SER A 232 12.09 -15.19 -5.39
C SER A 232 10.80 -14.96 -4.60
N LEU A 233 10.05 -13.91 -4.94
CA LEU A 233 8.77 -13.58 -4.31
C LEU A 233 7.73 -14.67 -4.53
N THR A 234 7.67 -15.23 -5.73
CA THR A 234 6.68 -16.26 -6.13
C THR A 234 7.15 -17.70 -5.93
N ASN A 235 8.24 -17.90 -5.21
CA ASN A 235 8.79 -19.21 -4.89
C ASN A 235 9.11 -20.07 -6.13
N ALA A 236 9.90 -19.53 -7.06
CA ALA A 236 10.34 -20.23 -8.25
C ALA A 236 11.86 -20.20 -8.42
N TYR A 237 12.41 -21.24 -9.04
CA TYR A 237 13.78 -21.23 -9.57
C TYR A 237 13.79 -20.65 -10.96
N ILE A 238 14.84 -19.90 -11.27
CA ILE A 238 15.15 -19.49 -12.63
C ILE A 238 16.63 -19.78 -12.90
N PHE A 239 16.92 -20.34 -14.04
CA PHE A 239 18.28 -20.69 -14.45
C PHE A 239 18.40 -20.87 -15.96
N TRP A 240 19.62 -20.85 -16.44
CA TRP A 240 19.96 -21.16 -17.82
C TRP A 240 20.44 -22.61 -17.93
N SER A 241 19.91 -23.34 -18.87
CA SER A 241 20.37 -24.69 -19.22
C SER A 241 20.13 -24.97 -20.69
N ASN A 242 21.13 -25.50 -21.38
CA ASN A 242 21.05 -25.85 -22.81
C ASN A 242 20.53 -24.69 -23.70
N ASP A 243 21.10 -23.50 -23.55
CA ASP A 243 20.73 -22.27 -24.25
C ASP A 243 19.26 -21.84 -24.06
N THR A 244 18.58 -22.40 -23.06
CA THR A 244 17.20 -22.04 -22.73
C THR A 244 17.11 -21.43 -21.33
N PHE A 245 16.24 -20.45 -21.18
CA PHE A 245 15.82 -19.90 -19.91
C PHE A 245 14.74 -20.80 -19.30
N LYS A 246 14.98 -21.30 -18.11
CA LYS A 246 14.06 -22.22 -17.43
C LYS A 246 13.50 -21.59 -16.17
N ILE A 247 12.21 -21.83 -15.93
CA ILE A 247 11.51 -21.43 -14.70
C ILE A 247 10.75 -22.60 -14.12
N VAL A 248 10.99 -22.89 -12.82
CA VAL A 248 10.44 -24.05 -12.14
C VAL A 248 9.89 -23.63 -10.77
N PRO A 249 8.57 -23.82 -10.51
CA PRO A 249 7.99 -23.62 -9.17
C PRO A 249 8.64 -24.53 -8.13
N ARG A 250 8.91 -24.01 -6.94
CA ARG A 250 9.51 -24.76 -5.81
C ARG A 250 8.46 -25.45 -4.94
N GLU A 251 7.18 -25.28 -5.21
CA GLU A 251 6.10 -25.83 -4.39
C GLU A 251 6.03 -27.36 -4.51
N ASP A 252 5.84 -28.02 -3.39
CA ASP A 252 5.77 -29.49 -3.27
C ASP A 252 4.36 -30.02 -3.10
N ARG A 253 3.37 -29.13 -2.90
CA ARG A 253 1.94 -29.47 -2.73
C ARG A 253 1.15 -29.20 -4.01
N ALA A 254 0.07 -29.95 -4.17
CA ALA A 254 -0.96 -29.56 -5.11
C ALA A 254 -1.70 -28.31 -4.57
N ILE A 255 -1.95 -27.34 -5.45
CA ILE A 255 -2.71 -26.13 -5.14
C ILE A 255 -3.86 -26.04 -6.14
N GLY A 256 -5.09 -26.20 -5.70
CA GLY A 256 -6.24 -26.29 -6.60
C GLY A 256 -6.05 -27.36 -7.67
N ASP A 257 -6.14 -26.94 -8.93
CA ASP A 257 -5.95 -27.85 -10.08
C ASP A 257 -4.46 -28.04 -10.46
N TRP A 258 -3.57 -27.23 -9.93
CA TRP A 258 -2.13 -27.35 -10.22
C TRP A 258 -1.47 -28.41 -9.35
N LYS A 259 -0.60 -29.20 -9.98
CA LYS A 259 0.18 -30.26 -9.30
C LYS A 259 1.67 -30.07 -9.59
N PRO A 260 2.52 -30.19 -8.55
CA PRO A 260 3.96 -30.13 -8.73
C PRO A 260 4.48 -31.34 -9.53
N ASN A 261 5.60 -31.17 -10.19
CA ASN A 261 6.32 -32.28 -10.81
C ASN A 261 7.18 -32.97 -9.74
N ASN A 262 6.60 -33.93 -9.03
CA ASN A 262 7.28 -34.68 -7.98
C ASN A 262 7.89 -36.00 -8.49
N LYS A 263 8.17 -36.10 -9.79
CA LYS A 263 8.77 -37.30 -10.37
C LYS A 263 10.23 -37.41 -9.94
N VAL A 264 10.56 -38.52 -9.27
CA VAL A 264 11.94 -38.88 -8.94
C VAL A 264 12.67 -39.27 -10.23
N MET A 265 13.74 -38.54 -10.55
CA MET A 265 14.53 -38.77 -11.77
C MET A 265 15.53 -39.91 -11.61
N TYR A 266 16.17 -39.99 -10.45
CA TYR A 266 17.14 -41.04 -10.12
C TYR A 266 17.04 -41.44 -8.66
N ASP A 267 17.27 -42.77 -8.40
CA ASP A 267 17.44 -43.33 -7.08
C ASP A 267 18.95 -43.52 -6.86
N LEU A 268 19.61 -42.54 -6.21
CA LEU A 268 21.06 -42.49 -6.09
C LEU A 268 21.51 -43.38 -4.92
N THR A 269 22.50 -44.24 -5.21
CA THR A 269 23.13 -45.19 -4.29
C THR A 269 24.58 -44.86 -4.08
N PRO A 270 25.28 -45.46 -3.10
CA PRO A 270 26.74 -45.24 -2.91
C PRO A 270 27.60 -45.47 -4.14
N ASP A 271 27.16 -46.34 -5.07
CA ASP A 271 27.89 -46.67 -6.29
C ASP A 271 27.86 -45.53 -7.34
N ASP A 272 26.91 -44.57 -7.19
CA ASP A 272 26.73 -43.47 -8.12
C ASP A 272 27.57 -42.24 -7.73
N PHE A 273 27.92 -42.13 -6.45
CA PHE A 273 28.60 -40.94 -5.93
C PHE A 273 30.13 -40.97 -6.19
N LEU A 274 30.64 -39.80 -6.52
CA LEU A 274 32.10 -39.56 -6.50
C LEU A 274 32.50 -39.17 -5.07
N ALA A 275 33.57 -39.82 -4.57
CA ALA A 275 34.07 -39.50 -3.24
C ALA A 275 34.51 -38.04 -3.13
N GLN A 276 34.17 -37.40 -2.04
CA GLN A 276 34.63 -36.06 -1.70
C GLN A 276 36.08 -36.15 -1.13
N SER A 277 36.71 -35.00 -0.90
CA SER A 277 38.10 -34.92 -0.41
C SER A 277 38.32 -35.60 0.95
N ASP A 278 37.27 -35.73 1.75
CA ASP A 278 37.24 -36.41 3.05
C ASP A 278 36.83 -37.90 2.98
N GLY A 279 36.62 -38.41 1.77
CA GLY A 279 36.18 -39.77 1.50
C GLY A 279 34.67 -40.02 1.68
N SER A 280 33.88 -39.01 2.04
CA SER A 280 32.44 -39.13 2.13
C SER A 280 31.77 -39.12 0.75
N CYS A 281 30.65 -39.83 0.60
CA CYS A 281 29.83 -39.79 -0.60
C CYS A 281 28.86 -38.59 -0.58
N VAL A 282 28.22 -38.36 0.55
CA VAL A 282 27.26 -37.28 0.78
C VAL A 282 27.70 -36.48 1.99
N SER A 283 27.78 -35.16 1.90
CA SER A 283 27.91 -34.28 3.05
C SER A 283 26.54 -33.69 3.43
N TYR A 284 26.35 -33.51 4.72
CA TYR A 284 25.06 -33.07 5.28
C TYR A 284 25.26 -31.84 6.16
N SER A 285 24.42 -30.87 5.97
CA SER A 285 24.29 -29.74 6.88
C SER A 285 22.85 -29.50 7.26
N ARG A 286 22.61 -29.07 8.49
CA ARG A 286 21.27 -28.77 8.99
C ARG A 286 21.26 -27.36 9.56
N LYS A 287 20.23 -26.60 9.26
CA LYS A 287 20.03 -25.28 9.86
C LYS A 287 20.01 -25.39 11.39
N ASP A 288 20.75 -24.49 12.03
CA ASP A 288 20.77 -24.39 13.49
C ASP A 288 19.37 -24.01 14.01
N SER A 289 19.07 -24.42 15.24
CA SER A 289 17.79 -24.08 15.89
C SER A 289 17.60 -22.59 16.12
N SER A 290 18.69 -21.81 16.13
CA SER A 290 18.64 -20.33 16.21
C SER A 290 18.18 -19.68 14.90
N GLU A 291 18.33 -20.36 13.77
CA GLU A 291 17.89 -19.92 12.44
C GLU A 291 16.47 -20.39 12.08
N LEU A 292 15.82 -21.10 13.01
CA LEU A 292 14.43 -21.51 12.83
C LEU A 292 13.51 -20.43 13.40
N TYR A 293 12.97 -19.64 12.52
CA TYR A 293 12.01 -18.59 12.84
C TYR A 293 10.59 -19.15 12.91
N ASN A 294 9.74 -18.55 13.74
CA ASN A 294 8.34 -18.95 13.91
C ASN A 294 7.34 -17.79 13.71
N ARG A 295 7.88 -16.58 13.40
CA ARG A 295 7.09 -15.44 12.95
C ARG A 295 7.71 -14.87 11.68
N PHE A 296 6.91 -14.70 10.64
CA PHE A 296 7.29 -14.19 9.34
C PHE A 296 6.41 -13.00 8.99
N SER A 297 7.03 -11.86 8.74
CA SER A 297 6.32 -10.64 8.36
C SER A 297 6.58 -10.30 6.90
N VAL A 298 5.53 -9.91 6.19
CA VAL A 298 5.57 -9.42 4.81
C VAL A 298 5.04 -8.01 4.80
N GLU A 299 5.85 -7.07 4.32
CA GLU A 299 5.44 -5.69 4.05
C GLU A 299 4.97 -5.58 2.60
N PHE A 300 3.80 -5.00 2.39
CA PHE A 300 3.18 -4.85 1.08
C PHE A 300 2.47 -3.49 0.96
N LEU A 301 2.03 -3.13 -0.24
CA LEU A 301 1.26 -1.91 -0.50
C LEU A 301 -0.23 -2.24 -0.56
N ASN A 302 -1.03 -1.78 0.39
CA ASN A 302 -2.45 -2.12 0.42
C ASN A 302 -3.27 -1.21 -0.51
N ARG A 303 -3.77 -1.76 -1.62
CA ARG A 303 -4.63 -1.04 -2.59
C ARG A 303 -5.92 -0.52 -1.95
N GLU A 304 -6.51 -1.27 -1.03
CA GLU A 304 -7.74 -0.88 -0.34
C GLU A 304 -7.49 0.28 0.62
N ASN A 305 -6.28 0.36 1.18
CA ASN A 305 -5.84 1.45 2.04
C ASN A 305 -4.97 2.48 1.29
N ALA A 306 -5.45 2.96 0.15
CA ALA A 306 -4.81 3.98 -0.69
C ALA A 306 -3.31 3.70 -0.99
N TYR A 307 -2.93 2.43 -1.13
CA TYR A 307 -1.55 1.99 -1.36
C TYR A 307 -0.58 2.32 -0.22
N ALA A 308 -1.10 2.46 0.99
CA ALA A 308 -0.26 2.59 2.18
C ALA A 308 0.54 1.30 2.42
N LYS A 309 1.76 1.45 2.95
CA LYS A 309 2.56 0.31 3.39
C LYS A 309 1.94 -0.32 4.64
N GLU A 310 1.66 -1.60 4.54
CA GLU A 310 1.15 -2.42 5.64
C GLU A 310 1.99 -3.68 5.78
N SER A 311 1.93 -4.30 6.95
CA SER A 311 2.58 -5.57 7.18
C SER A 311 1.57 -6.60 7.68
N VAL A 312 1.72 -7.83 7.19
CA VAL A 312 1.02 -9.00 7.71
C VAL A 312 2.05 -9.95 8.31
N SER A 313 1.65 -10.67 9.36
CA SER A 313 2.52 -11.66 9.99
C SER A 313 1.85 -13.02 9.97
N TYR A 314 2.63 -14.03 9.65
CA TYR A 314 2.30 -15.44 9.88
C TYR A 314 3.02 -15.92 11.13
N GLU A 315 2.34 -16.64 12.01
CA GLU A 315 2.87 -17.14 13.28
C GLU A 315 2.60 -18.65 13.44
N ASP A 316 3.65 -19.42 13.72
CA ASP A 316 3.51 -20.80 14.20
C ASP A 316 3.26 -20.76 15.71
N THR A 317 1.98 -20.66 16.11
CA THR A 317 1.57 -20.53 17.51
C THR A 317 1.99 -21.71 18.36
N ALA A 318 2.06 -22.90 17.79
CA ALA A 318 2.50 -24.13 18.49
C ALA A 318 3.99 -24.06 18.83
N ASP A 319 4.82 -23.61 17.89
CA ASP A 319 6.26 -23.44 18.13
C ASP A 319 6.53 -22.26 19.06
N ILE A 320 5.79 -21.15 18.91
CA ILE A 320 5.90 -19.98 19.79
C ILE A 320 5.61 -20.34 21.26
N ALA A 321 4.61 -21.20 21.51
CA ALA A 321 4.26 -21.61 22.86
C ALA A 321 5.38 -22.39 23.56
N VAL A 322 6.24 -23.08 22.81
CA VAL A 322 7.34 -23.91 23.34
C VAL A 322 8.67 -23.14 23.36
N ASN A 323 8.98 -22.43 22.28
CA ASN A 323 10.32 -21.86 22.02
C ASN A 323 10.37 -20.33 22.13
N GLY A 324 9.23 -19.68 22.43
CA GLY A 324 9.11 -18.23 22.40
C GLY A 324 9.10 -17.67 20.96
N VAL A 325 8.91 -16.37 20.83
CA VAL A 325 8.86 -15.69 19.53
C VAL A 325 10.27 -15.56 18.94
N LYS A 326 10.44 -16.09 17.73
CA LYS A 326 11.65 -15.93 16.90
C LYS A 326 11.24 -15.30 15.56
N GLN A 327 11.49 -14.00 15.42
CA GLN A 327 11.10 -13.20 14.26
C GLN A 327 12.12 -13.33 13.13
N ALA A 328 11.65 -13.68 11.93
CA ALA A 328 12.44 -13.56 10.70
C ALA A 328 12.56 -12.10 10.23
N ASN A 329 13.51 -11.83 9.36
CA ASN A 329 13.56 -10.54 8.67
C ASN A 329 12.28 -10.31 7.87
N THR A 330 11.78 -9.07 7.88
CA THR A 330 10.59 -8.70 7.11
C THR A 330 10.86 -8.83 5.61
N ILE A 331 9.97 -9.48 4.90
CA ILE A 331 10.01 -9.62 3.45
C ILE A 331 9.33 -8.40 2.84
N SER A 332 10.05 -7.65 2.00
CA SER A 332 9.46 -6.54 1.24
C SER A 332 8.84 -7.08 -0.05
N ALA A 333 7.53 -6.92 -0.20
CA ALA A 333 6.75 -7.42 -1.33
C ALA A 333 6.11 -6.25 -2.12
N ASN A 334 6.95 -5.41 -2.73
CA ASN A 334 6.52 -4.19 -3.44
C ASN A 334 5.63 -4.46 -4.66
N TYR A 335 5.63 -5.68 -5.20
CA TYR A 335 4.76 -6.12 -6.31
C TYR A 335 3.37 -6.56 -5.85
N ILE A 336 3.13 -6.68 -4.54
CA ILE A 336 1.89 -7.19 -3.96
C ILE A 336 1.05 -6.05 -3.42
N TYR A 337 -0.23 -6.07 -3.79
CA TYR A 337 -1.17 -5.00 -3.47
C TYR A 337 -2.40 -5.44 -2.69
N THR A 338 -2.46 -6.71 -2.29
CA THR A 338 -3.57 -7.25 -1.51
C THR A 338 -3.07 -8.01 -0.30
N LYS A 339 -3.78 -7.87 0.82
CA LYS A 339 -3.48 -8.55 2.08
C LYS A 339 -3.47 -10.07 1.92
N THR A 340 -4.45 -10.63 1.20
CA THR A 340 -4.54 -12.07 0.98
C THR A 340 -3.28 -12.64 0.35
N ARG A 341 -2.72 -11.98 -0.69
CA ARG A 341 -1.49 -12.41 -1.34
C ARG A 341 -0.27 -12.26 -0.43
N ALA A 342 -0.21 -11.19 0.36
CA ALA A 342 0.87 -11.01 1.34
C ALA A 342 0.89 -12.12 2.41
N VAL A 343 -0.28 -12.58 2.86
CA VAL A 343 -0.41 -13.72 3.79
C VAL A 343 0.10 -15.01 3.15
N ILE A 344 -0.25 -15.29 1.89
CA ILE A 344 0.25 -16.46 1.15
C ILE A 344 1.79 -16.47 1.10
N LEU A 345 2.41 -15.30 0.88
CA LEU A 345 3.87 -15.19 0.89
C LEU A 345 4.48 -15.45 2.27
N ALA A 346 3.87 -14.92 3.32
CA ALA A 346 4.34 -15.14 4.70
C ALA A 346 4.25 -16.63 5.07
N GLU A 347 3.16 -17.29 4.71
CA GLU A 347 2.95 -18.73 4.90
C GLU A 347 4.00 -19.55 4.12
N ALA A 348 4.21 -19.24 2.84
CA ALA A 348 5.20 -19.94 2.02
C ALA A 348 6.62 -19.80 2.59
N ALA A 349 6.98 -18.62 3.11
CA ALA A 349 8.27 -18.40 3.77
C ALA A 349 8.41 -19.20 5.07
N ALA A 350 7.36 -19.24 5.89
CA ALA A 350 7.33 -20.01 7.13
C ALA A 350 7.48 -21.50 6.86
N ARG A 351 6.74 -21.99 5.87
CA ARG A 351 6.79 -23.39 5.45
C ARG A 351 8.18 -23.79 4.97
N ARG A 352 8.81 -22.99 4.11
CA ARG A 352 10.19 -23.24 3.68
C ARG A 352 11.17 -23.28 4.86
N ASN A 353 11.07 -22.36 5.79
CA ASN A 353 11.94 -22.34 6.96
C ASN A 353 11.74 -23.60 7.84
N LYS A 354 10.49 -24.04 7.98
CA LYS A 354 10.13 -25.20 8.81
C LYS A 354 10.57 -26.53 8.22
N TYR A 355 10.45 -26.71 6.91
CA TYR A 355 10.64 -28.01 6.26
C TYR A 355 11.96 -28.13 5.50
N GLU A 356 12.52 -27.05 4.95
CA GLU A 356 13.79 -27.07 4.24
C GLU A 356 14.98 -26.87 5.21
N ARG A 357 15.11 -27.79 6.16
CA ARG A 357 16.16 -27.71 7.20
C ARG A 357 17.45 -28.37 6.79
N ASN A 358 17.33 -29.47 6.05
CA ASN A 358 18.43 -30.34 5.71
C ASN A 358 18.96 -30.03 4.31
N LYS A 359 20.25 -29.81 4.21
CA LYS A 359 20.95 -29.57 2.96
C LYS A 359 21.97 -30.65 2.75
N TYR A 360 21.95 -31.27 1.58
CA TYR A 360 22.82 -32.35 1.17
C TYR A 360 23.72 -31.87 0.03
N THR A 361 25.01 -32.20 0.07
CA THR A 361 25.93 -31.92 -1.01
C THR A 361 26.62 -33.22 -1.42
N PHE A 362 26.61 -33.53 -2.70
CA PHE A 362 27.15 -34.74 -3.26
C PHE A 362 27.71 -34.47 -4.67
N LYS A 363 28.63 -35.34 -5.11
CA LYS A 363 29.19 -35.26 -6.43
C LYS A 363 28.78 -36.46 -7.26
N LEU A 364 28.48 -36.21 -8.53
CA LEU A 364 28.15 -37.24 -9.51
C LEU A 364 29.04 -37.10 -10.75
N GLY A 365 29.19 -38.19 -11.47
CA GLY A 365 29.85 -38.22 -12.77
C GLY A 365 28.97 -37.64 -13.88
N TRP A 366 29.53 -37.47 -15.08
CA TRP A 366 28.89 -36.90 -16.24
C TRP A 366 27.63 -37.68 -16.74
N ALA A 367 27.50 -38.97 -16.35
CA ALA A 367 26.29 -39.75 -16.67
C ALA A 367 24.98 -39.08 -16.16
N PHE A 368 25.09 -38.22 -15.15
CA PHE A 368 23.96 -37.53 -14.53
C PHE A 368 23.81 -36.08 -15.02
N CYS A 369 24.44 -35.70 -16.14
CA CYS A 369 24.39 -34.33 -16.69
C CYS A 369 22.98 -33.84 -17.09
N ARG A 370 21.97 -34.73 -17.10
CA ARG A 370 20.56 -34.40 -17.37
C ARG A 370 19.80 -33.88 -16.14
N LEU A 371 20.41 -34.01 -14.95
CA LEU A 371 19.80 -33.45 -13.73
C LEU A 371 19.90 -31.94 -13.71
N GLU A 372 18.81 -31.28 -13.37
CA GLU A 372 18.70 -29.83 -13.31
C GLU A 372 18.16 -29.36 -11.95
N VAL A 373 18.25 -28.07 -11.72
CA VAL A 373 17.67 -27.41 -10.55
C VAL A 373 16.15 -27.61 -10.54
N GLY A 374 15.62 -28.03 -9.40
CA GLY A 374 14.20 -28.37 -9.25
C GLY A 374 13.87 -29.84 -9.48
N ASP A 375 14.81 -30.66 -9.99
CA ASP A 375 14.60 -32.10 -10.13
C ASP A 375 14.63 -32.80 -8.76
N MET A 376 13.85 -33.87 -8.66
CA MET A 376 13.75 -34.71 -7.47
C MET A 376 14.60 -35.96 -7.64
N VAL A 377 15.39 -36.28 -6.62
CA VAL A 377 16.16 -37.53 -6.53
C VAL A 377 16.03 -38.13 -5.15
N THR A 378 16.30 -39.41 -5.01
CA THR A 378 16.42 -40.05 -3.70
C THR A 378 17.88 -40.35 -3.40
N LEU A 379 18.28 -40.16 -2.14
CA LEU A 379 19.65 -40.42 -1.67
C LEU A 379 19.66 -41.61 -0.73
N THR A 380 20.52 -42.60 -1.04
CA THR A 380 20.80 -43.71 -0.14
C THR A 380 22.30 -43.68 0.22
N ASP A 381 22.61 -43.60 1.51
CA ASP A 381 23.97 -43.71 2.05
C ASP A 381 23.92 -44.37 3.44
N THR A 382 24.39 -45.59 3.51
CA THR A 382 24.31 -46.40 4.76
C THR A 382 25.20 -45.79 5.86
N ASN A 383 26.28 -45.13 5.52
CA ASN A 383 27.18 -44.49 6.50
C ASN A 383 26.54 -43.30 7.19
N MET A 384 25.69 -42.58 6.46
CA MET A 384 24.92 -41.42 6.95
C MET A 384 23.54 -41.82 7.45
N GLY A 385 23.14 -43.08 7.36
CA GLY A 385 21.79 -43.53 7.71
C GLY A 385 20.70 -43.01 6.78
N LEU A 386 21.05 -42.68 5.55
CA LEU A 386 20.10 -42.25 4.54
C LEU A 386 19.56 -43.49 3.81
N ASP A 387 18.23 -43.64 3.83
CA ASP A 387 17.52 -44.68 3.10
C ASP A 387 16.45 -44.02 2.21
N ARG A 388 16.77 -43.90 0.93
CA ARG A 388 15.89 -43.29 -0.09
C ARG A 388 15.30 -41.93 0.32
N VAL A 389 16.12 -41.11 0.94
CA VAL A 389 15.71 -39.76 1.38
C VAL A 389 15.40 -38.91 0.16
N LEU A 390 14.16 -38.40 0.07
CA LEU A 390 13.71 -37.56 -1.02
C LEU A 390 14.32 -36.16 -0.90
N VAL A 391 14.99 -35.72 -1.94
CA VAL A 391 15.61 -34.38 -2.01
C VAL A 391 15.33 -33.71 -3.36
N MET A 392 15.29 -32.39 -3.35
CA MET A 392 15.18 -31.57 -4.56
C MET A 392 16.50 -30.85 -4.80
N ILE A 393 16.99 -30.86 -6.02
CA ILE A 393 18.21 -30.16 -6.42
C ILE A 393 18.00 -28.66 -6.34
N ASP A 394 18.82 -27.98 -5.53
CA ASP A 394 18.81 -26.53 -5.30
C ASP A 394 19.85 -25.80 -6.16
N SER A 395 21.02 -26.41 -6.34
CA SER A 395 22.06 -25.87 -7.21
C SER A 395 22.94 -26.97 -7.80
N LEU A 396 23.50 -26.66 -8.97
CA LEU A 396 24.43 -27.49 -9.70
C LEU A 396 25.65 -26.65 -10.07
N THR A 397 26.85 -27.21 -9.84
CA THR A 397 28.13 -26.62 -10.28
C THR A 397 28.92 -27.68 -11.03
N GLU A 398 29.33 -27.35 -12.23
CA GLU A 398 30.22 -28.19 -13.05
C GLU A 398 31.68 -27.75 -12.87
N SER A 399 32.56 -28.72 -12.62
CA SER A 399 34.01 -28.48 -12.54
C SER A 399 34.65 -28.56 -13.93
N ALA A 400 35.84 -28.01 -14.05
CA ALA A 400 36.64 -28.11 -15.30
C ALA A 400 36.99 -29.57 -15.68
N THR A 401 36.86 -30.51 -14.75
CA THR A 401 37.13 -31.94 -14.95
C THR A 401 35.87 -32.74 -15.32
N GLY A 402 34.70 -32.08 -15.46
CA GLY A 402 33.43 -32.72 -15.77
C GLY A 402 32.75 -33.38 -14.56
N GLU A 403 33.24 -33.12 -13.33
CA GLU A 403 32.51 -33.52 -12.12
C GLU A 403 31.34 -32.57 -11.86
N LEU A 404 30.19 -33.11 -11.53
CA LEU A 404 29.00 -32.39 -11.20
C LEU A 404 28.80 -32.38 -9.68
N THR A 405 28.83 -31.19 -9.08
CA THR A 405 28.56 -31.00 -7.64
C THR A 405 27.15 -30.49 -7.49
N PHE A 406 26.34 -31.29 -6.82
CA PHE A 406 24.94 -30.96 -6.52
C PHE A 406 24.80 -30.55 -5.07
N THR A 407 23.97 -29.52 -4.87
CA THR A 407 23.42 -29.21 -3.57
C THR A 407 21.92 -29.44 -3.64
N ALA A 408 21.38 -30.20 -2.70
CA ALA A 408 19.97 -30.56 -2.66
C ALA A 408 19.36 -30.28 -1.28
N ILE A 409 18.08 -29.99 -1.26
CA ILE A 409 17.29 -29.70 -0.05
C ILE A 409 16.38 -30.88 0.24
N GLY A 410 16.37 -31.34 1.49
CA GLY A 410 15.47 -32.39 1.94
C GLY A 410 14.00 -31.96 1.82
N ARG A 411 13.20 -32.82 1.24
CA ARG A 411 11.75 -32.62 1.14
C ARG A 411 11.02 -33.43 2.21
N PRO A 412 9.95 -32.88 2.83
CA PRO A 412 9.12 -33.68 3.72
C PRO A 412 8.40 -34.78 2.91
N PRO A 413 8.08 -35.94 3.52
CA PRO A 413 7.18 -36.92 2.90
C PRO A 413 5.85 -36.21 2.53
N MET A 414 5.26 -36.61 1.40
CA MET A 414 4.18 -35.91 0.69
C MET A 414 2.80 -35.86 1.38
N GLU A 415 2.69 -36.31 2.63
CA GLU A 415 1.46 -36.28 3.41
C GLU A 415 1.60 -35.40 4.64
N VAL A 416 1.54 -34.09 4.45
CA VAL A 416 1.30 -33.16 5.56
C VAL A 416 -0.07 -32.52 5.33
N GLY A 417 -1.02 -32.80 6.22
CA GLY A 417 -2.37 -32.25 6.16
C GLY A 417 -2.39 -30.73 6.19
N GLU A 418 -3.48 -30.18 5.67
CA GLU A 418 -3.77 -28.75 5.73
C GLU A 418 -3.71 -28.27 7.18
N THR A 419 -2.86 -27.29 7.44
CA THR A 419 -2.85 -26.59 8.72
C THR A 419 -3.64 -25.31 8.52
N GLU A 420 -4.76 -25.16 9.22
CA GLU A 420 -5.47 -23.89 9.35
C GLU A 420 -4.58 -22.90 10.13
N PHE A 421 -4.43 -21.70 9.59
CA PHE A 421 -3.60 -20.66 10.19
C PHE A 421 -4.46 -19.49 10.63
N ASP A 422 -4.29 -19.08 11.89
CA ASP A 422 -4.86 -17.83 12.39
C ASP A 422 -4.05 -16.63 11.88
N VAL A 423 -4.72 -15.77 11.13
CA VAL A 423 -4.16 -14.52 10.66
C VAL A 423 -4.51 -13.41 11.65
N HIS A 424 -3.52 -12.94 12.39
CA HIS A 424 -3.70 -11.75 13.24
C HIS A 424 -3.71 -10.49 12.39
N GLU A 425 -4.86 -9.85 12.34
CA GLU A 425 -5.06 -8.59 11.64
C GLU A 425 -4.57 -7.43 12.48
N ASN A 426 -3.51 -6.77 12.05
CA ASN A 426 -3.18 -5.43 12.52
C ASN A 426 -3.97 -4.43 11.67
N GLU A 427 -5.23 -4.25 12.00
CA GLU A 427 -6.06 -3.23 11.38
C GLU A 427 -5.64 -1.85 11.90
N ARG A 428 -4.89 -1.11 11.11
CA ARG A 428 -4.95 0.35 11.16
C ARG A 428 -5.94 0.77 10.08
N PRO A 429 -7.19 1.13 10.45
CA PRO A 429 -8.16 1.54 9.46
C PRO A 429 -7.65 2.79 8.75
N TYR A 430 -7.69 2.77 7.43
CA TYR A 430 -7.50 3.97 6.62
C TYR A 430 -8.57 4.98 7.00
N ILE A 431 -8.13 6.13 7.46
CA ILE A 431 -9.05 7.26 7.69
C ILE A 431 -9.25 7.91 6.33
N ASN A 432 -10.39 7.66 5.73
CA ASN A 432 -10.82 8.44 4.58
C ASN A 432 -11.14 9.86 5.06
N PHE A 433 -10.31 10.82 4.69
CA PHE A 433 -10.48 12.22 5.07
C PHE A 433 -11.64 12.91 4.32
N ASN A 434 -12.24 12.26 3.32
CA ASN A 434 -13.39 12.77 2.55
C ASN A 434 -14.73 12.43 3.19
N PHE A 435 -14.78 11.77 4.34
CA PHE A 435 -16.04 11.64 5.06
C PHE A 435 -16.45 13.01 5.61
N GLU A 436 -17.69 13.39 5.32
CA GLU A 436 -18.28 14.56 5.98
C GLU A 436 -18.20 14.37 7.50
N PRO A 437 -17.71 15.37 8.24
CA PRO A 437 -17.57 15.27 9.69
C PRO A 437 -18.90 15.10 10.40
N GLY A 438 -20.01 15.30 9.70
CA GLY A 438 -21.36 15.28 10.26
C GLY A 438 -21.71 16.58 11.00
N PHE A 439 -22.90 16.61 11.55
CA PHE A 439 -23.39 17.77 12.29
C PHE A 439 -22.93 17.71 13.75
N ILE A 440 -22.89 18.88 14.36
CA ILE A 440 -22.70 19.01 15.82
C ILE A 440 -24.04 18.79 16.50
N ALA A 441 -24.09 17.98 17.55
CA ALA A 441 -25.22 17.94 18.46
C ALA A 441 -25.40 19.32 19.12
N PRO A 442 -26.61 19.72 19.52
CA PRO A 442 -26.82 20.95 20.25
C PRO A 442 -25.83 21.02 21.42
N PRO A 443 -25.03 22.10 21.54
CA PRO A 443 -24.05 22.20 22.60
C PRO A 443 -24.75 22.35 23.95
N VAL A 444 -24.23 21.70 24.96
CA VAL A 444 -24.65 21.90 26.35
C VAL A 444 -23.87 23.08 26.92
N ILE A 445 -24.56 24.10 27.37
CA ILE A 445 -23.99 25.32 27.94
C ILE A 445 -24.49 25.41 29.39
N PHE A 446 -23.57 25.40 30.32
CA PHE A 446 -23.91 25.40 31.75
C PHE A 446 -22.95 26.26 32.55
N GLN A 447 -23.40 26.68 33.73
CA GLN A 447 -22.59 27.35 34.69
C GLN A 447 -22.05 26.29 35.67
N PRO A 448 -20.73 26.10 35.74
CA PRO A 448 -20.15 25.11 36.64
C PRO A 448 -20.31 25.52 38.11
N ASP A 449 -20.14 24.55 39.02
CA ASP A 449 -20.15 24.81 40.47
C ASP A 449 -19.09 25.87 40.84
N PRO A 450 -19.41 26.81 41.77
CA PRO A 450 -18.50 27.85 42.18
C PRO A 450 -17.12 27.36 42.72
N SER A 451 -17.06 26.11 43.16
CA SER A 451 -15.79 25.50 43.63
C SER A 451 -14.85 25.15 42.45
N LEU A 452 -15.34 25.07 41.24
CA LEU A 452 -14.62 24.65 40.03
C LEU A 452 -14.20 25.82 39.11
N ILE A 453 -14.61 27.05 39.46
CA ILE A 453 -14.38 28.24 38.63
C ILE A 453 -13.36 29.17 39.26
N TYR A 454 -12.62 29.88 38.40
CA TYR A 454 -11.64 30.91 38.82
C TYR A 454 -12.25 32.32 38.83
N SER A 455 -13.45 32.50 38.25
CA SER A 455 -14.16 33.78 38.23
C SER A 455 -15.67 33.60 38.30
N ASP A 456 -16.39 34.56 38.94
CA ASP A 456 -17.84 34.47 39.18
C ASP A 456 -18.72 34.45 37.93
N ASN A 457 -18.15 34.53 36.72
CA ASN A 457 -18.87 34.63 35.43
C ASN A 457 -18.29 33.67 34.40
N GLU A 458 -18.05 32.42 34.73
CA GLU A 458 -17.66 31.40 33.78
C GLU A 458 -18.88 30.62 33.25
N LEU A 459 -18.85 30.34 31.96
CA LEU A 459 -19.78 29.40 31.30
C LEU A 459 -18.93 28.31 30.64
N TRP A 460 -19.31 27.07 30.88
CA TRP A 460 -18.70 25.94 30.24
C TRP A 460 -19.54 25.47 29.06
N ILE A 461 -18.89 25.04 27.99
CA ILE A 461 -19.54 24.61 26.75
C ILE A 461 -19.05 23.19 26.43
N ALA A 462 -19.96 22.24 26.43
CA ALA A 462 -19.70 20.88 25.98
C ALA A 462 -20.25 20.69 24.58
N ALA A 463 -19.38 20.37 23.63
CA ALA A 463 -19.75 20.12 22.24
C ALA A 463 -19.40 18.69 21.84
N LYS A 464 -20.27 18.07 21.03
CA LYS A 464 -20.14 16.69 20.57
C LYS A 464 -20.53 16.57 19.12
N GLY A 465 -19.77 15.83 18.35
CA GLY A 465 -20.12 15.45 16.98
C GLY A 465 -21.09 14.29 16.96
N GLN A 466 -21.96 14.27 15.95
CA GLN A 466 -22.88 13.14 15.70
C GLN A 466 -22.21 11.99 14.93
N SER A 467 -21.01 12.22 14.36
CA SER A 467 -20.25 11.25 13.59
C SER A 467 -18.94 10.91 14.27
N LYS A 468 -18.49 9.67 14.13
CA LYS A 468 -17.15 9.23 14.56
C LYS A 468 -15.98 9.93 13.81
N TYR A 469 -16.29 10.62 12.73
CA TYR A 469 -15.34 11.38 11.91
C TYR A 469 -15.28 12.86 12.28
N TRP A 470 -16.02 13.28 13.31
CA TRP A 470 -16.02 14.67 13.76
C TRP A 470 -14.65 15.05 14.34
N GLY A 471 -14.04 16.08 13.76
CA GLY A 471 -12.69 16.54 14.10
C GLY A 471 -12.65 17.82 14.95
N GLY A 472 -13.80 18.30 15.40
CA GLY A 472 -13.88 19.52 16.21
C GLY A 472 -14.79 20.60 15.63
N CYS A 473 -14.93 21.70 16.35
CA CYS A 473 -15.68 22.88 15.93
C CYS A 473 -15.09 24.17 16.47
N ASN A 474 -15.41 25.27 15.81
CA ASN A 474 -15.12 26.61 16.27
C ASN A 474 -16.30 27.17 17.03
N ILE A 475 -16.07 27.76 18.21
CA ILE A 475 -17.10 28.41 19.02
C ILE A 475 -17.03 29.91 18.76
N TRP A 476 -18.15 30.46 18.31
CA TRP A 476 -18.32 31.88 18.06
C TRP A 476 -19.36 32.46 19.00
N VAL A 477 -19.09 33.62 19.59
CA VAL A 477 -19.94 34.27 20.58
C VAL A 477 -20.34 35.66 20.09
N SER A 478 -21.60 36.01 20.33
CA SER A 478 -22.14 37.35 20.11
C SER A 478 -23.08 37.76 21.26
N ASN A 479 -23.03 38.99 21.69
CA ASN A 479 -23.90 39.54 22.75
C ASN A 479 -25.29 39.97 22.24
N ASN A 480 -25.47 40.09 20.94
CA ASN A 480 -26.67 40.71 20.36
C ASN A 480 -27.04 40.15 18.97
N ASP A 481 -26.60 38.95 18.68
CA ASP A 481 -26.77 38.26 17.40
C ASP A 481 -26.16 38.99 16.19
N ASN A 482 -25.24 39.91 16.45
CA ASN A 482 -24.49 40.65 15.45
C ASN A 482 -23.00 40.72 15.89
N GLY A 483 -22.09 40.55 14.92
CA GLY A 483 -20.65 40.69 15.18
C GLY A 483 -20.07 39.53 15.99
N TYR A 484 -20.34 38.30 15.57
CA TYR A 484 -19.76 37.11 16.15
C TYR A 484 -18.23 37.18 16.18
N ARG A 485 -17.65 36.85 17.33
CA ARG A 485 -16.19 36.71 17.50
C ARG A 485 -15.84 35.27 17.82
N LEU A 486 -14.75 34.80 17.29
CA LEU A 486 -14.20 33.48 17.60
C LEU A 486 -13.77 33.49 19.08
N LEU A 487 -14.33 32.59 19.87
CA LEU A 487 -13.99 32.38 21.28
C LEU A 487 -12.88 31.34 21.43
N GLY A 488 -12.98 30.23 20.69
CA GLY A 488 -12.03 29.12 20.77
C GLY A 488 -12.43 27.98 19.86
N GLN A 489 -11.67 26.89 19.96
CA GLN A 489 -11.87 25.67 19.20
C GLN A 489 -11.98 24.48 20.15
N VAL A 490 -12.95 23.62 19.90
CA VAL A 490 -13.09 22.31 20.55
C VAL A 490 -12.59 21.25 19.59
N THR A 491 -11.58 20.49 19.98
CA THR A 491 -10.89 19.49 19.11
C THR A 491 -11.27 18.04 19.41
N SER A 492 -12.01 17.78 20.49
CA SER A 492 -12.48 16.45 20.89
C SER A 492 -13.95 16.50 21.34
N SER A 493 -14.69 15.42 21.07
CA SER A 493 -16.07 15.31 21.54
C SER A 493 -16.14 15.26 23.06
N ALA A 494 -16.99 16.09 23.65
CA ALA A 494 -17.33 15.98 25.06
C ALA A 494 -18.11 14.69 25.32
N GLN A 495 -17.87 14.08 26.46
CA GLN A 495 -18.65 12.95 26.96
C GLN A 495 -19.77 13.51 27.83
N TYR A 496 -21.00 13.36 27.40
CA TYR A 496 -22.21 13.69 28.19
C TYR A 496 -23.35 12.75 27.84
N GLY A 497 -24.31 12.67 28.70
CA GLY A 497 -25.45 11.78 28.58
C GLY A 497 -26.65 12.32 29.35
N GLU A 498 -27.66 11.48 29.48
CA GLU A 498 -28.89 11.78 30.23
C GLU A 498 -29.02 10.81 31.40
N LEU A 499 -29.58 11.30 32.48
CA LEU A 499 -29.96 10.47 33.61
C LEU A 499 -31.24 9.69 33.24
N ALA A 500 -31.27 8.40 33.55
CA ALA A 500 -32.46 7.57 33.28
C ALA A 500 -33.63 7.91 34.19
N SER A 501 -33.38 8.56 35.33
CA SER A 501 -34.38 9.01 36.31
C SER A 501 -33.86 10.14 37.18
N ASP A 502 -34.74 10.90 37.84
CA ASP A 502 -34.39 11.92 38.83
C ASP A 502 -33.58 11.31 39.96
N ILE A 503 -32.55 12.03 40.41
CA ILE A 503 -31.63 11.58 41.46
C ILE A 503 -32.12 12.05 42.82
N ALA A 504 -32.27 11.12 43.78
CA ALA A 504 -32.50 11.47 45.18
C ALA A 504 -31.19 12.02 45.79
N LYS A 505 -31.30 12.99 46.69
CA LYS A 505 -30.18 13.69 47.34
C LYS A 505 -29.16 12.78 48.00
N ASP A 506 -29.53 11.54 48.35
CA ASP A 506 -28.67 10.56 49.05
C ASP A 506 -28.51 9.27 48.19
N ALA A 507 -28.67 9.37 46.89
CA ALA A 507 -28.55 8.22 45.98
C ALA A 507 -27.08 7.72 45.96
N THR A 508 -26.92 6.42 46.12
CA THR A 508 -25.60 5.74 46.05
C THR A 508 -25.36 5.08 44.67
N GLU A 509 -26.39 5.04 43.85
CA GLU A 509 -26.34 4.46 42.51
C GLU A 509 -27.00 5.43 41.53
N LEU A 510 -26.40 5.59 40.36
CA LEU A 510 -26.89 6.41 39.25
C LEU A 510 -27.02 5.53 38.01
N GLU A 511 -28.17 5.61 37.34
CA GLU A 511 -28.35 5.02 36.02
C GLU A 511 -28.24 6.12 34.98
N VAL A 512 -27.19 6.03 34.14
CA VAL A 512 -26.89 7.06 33.15
C VAL A 512 -26.83 6.44 31.75
N SER A 513 -27.43 7.11 30.77
CA SER A 513 -27.25 6.82 29.35
C SER A 513 -26.19 7.75 28.80
N ILE A 514 -24.93 7.31 28.78
CA ILE A 514 -23.78 8.11 28.36
C ILE A 514 -23.20 7.57 27.04
N ASN A 515 -22.78 8.47 26.19
CA ASN A 515 -22.06 8.17 24.97
C ASN A 515 -20.57 8.25 25.25
N GLY A 516 -19.99 7.17 25.77
CA GLY A 516 -18.60 7.09 26.18
C GLY A 516 -18.39 5.90 27.12
N GLN A 517 -17.17 5.68 27.52
CA GLN A 517 -16.81 4.61 28.43
C GLN A 517 -16.49 5.22 29.80
N LEU A 518 -17.26 4.87 30.82
CA LEU A 518 -16.91 5.17 32.20
C LEU A 518 -15.88 4.13 32.69
N ILE A 519 -14.83 4.61 33.31
CA ILE A 519 -13.79 3.75 33.89
C ILE A 519 -14.16 3.52 35.37
N SER A 520 -14.19 2.25 35.80
CA SER A 520 -14.39 1.96 37.23
C SER A 520 -13.10 2.25 38.02
N GLY A 521 -13.23 2.90 39.17
CA GLY A 521 -12.12 3.23 40.06
C GLY A 521 -12.54 3.17 41.50
N SER A 522 -11.60 3.36 42.40
CA SER A 522 -11.81 3.53 43.86
C SER A 522 -12.17 4.98 44.20
N ALA A 523 -12.58 5.24 45.46
CA ALA A 523 -12.79 6.60 45.93
C ALA A 523 -11.51 7.45 45.86
N ASP A 524 -10.35 6.84 46.12
CA ASP A 524 -9.04 7.51 46.02
C ASP A 524 -8.72 7.89 44.56
N ASP A 525 -9.12 7.05 43.59
CA ASP A 525 -8.97 7.37 42.16
C ASP A 525 -9.87 8.55 41.76
N ALA A 526 -11.07 8.66 42.33
CA ALA A 526 -11.98 9.76 42.07
C ALA A 526 -11.49 11.08 42.70
N GLU A 527 -10.85 11.03 43.89
CA GLU A 527 -10.28 12.21 44.55
C GLU A 527 -9.00 12.70 43.87
N ASN A 528 -8.20 11.81 43.30
CA ASN A 528 -6.91 12.11 42.70
C ASN A 528 -6.94 12.07 41.14
N GLY A 529 -8.06 11.70 40.58
CA GLY A 529 -8.24 11.58 39.12
C GLY A 529 -8.74 12.87 38.48
N ASP A 530 -8.56 12.97 37.18
CA ASP A 530 -9.00 14.08 36.34
C ASP A 530 -10.46 13.94 35.89
N THR A 531 -11.24 13.04 36.52
CA THR A 531 -12.61 12.74 36.06
C THR A 531 -13.63 13.38 37.00
N LEU A 532 -14.45 14.26 36.45
CA LEU A 532 -15.57 14.88 37.12
C LEU A 532 -16.87 14.46 36.42
N LEU A 533 -17.85 13.99 37.18
CA LEU A 533 -19.21 13.81 36.70
C LEU A 533 -20.07 14.99 37.19
N TRP A 534 -20.52 15.83 36.27
CA TRP A 534 -21.43 16.91 36.55
C TRP A 534 -22.85 16.50 36.18
N CYS A 535 -23.80 16.61 37.11
CA CYS A 535 -25.23 16.43 36.88
C CYS A 535 -25.94 17.77 37.12
N ASP A 536 -26.77 18.20 36.14
CA ASP A 536 -27.60 19.37 36.28
C ASP A 536 -29.00 18.93 36.76
N GLU A 537 -29.68 19.80 37.50
CA GLU A 537 -31.05 19.55 38.05
C GLU A 537 -32.14 19.57 36.97
#